data_c2539714b732b9488644024e1e4efad9
#
_entry.id   c2539714b732b9488644024e1e4efad9
#
_cell.length_a   1.000
_cell.length_b   1.000
_cell.length_c   1.000
_cell.angle_alpha   90.00
_cell.angle_beta   90.00
_cell.angle_gamma   90.00
#
_symmetry.space_group_name_H-M   'P 1'
#
loop_
_entity.id
_entity.type
_entity.pdbx_description
1 polymer ?
#
loop_
_entity_poly.entity_id
_entity_poly.type
_entity_poly.pdbx_seq_one_letter_code
_entity_poly.pdbx_strand_id
1 'polypeptide(L)'
;MQGLSSYYSLKECFEKLTDLNFNDYITVINYCNEDILNTLTRFVIFDRINQDIGHWCVYDSKYKLYYDPFGYLPPEFFGQAVLFNTRREQHINSSSCGYYCMKWIFLNMNHKLDTSNYKSLNDEMNEYEYNNLINLSKYYPL
;
A
#
# COMPACT_ATOMS: atom_id res chain seq x y z
N MET A 1 15.77 1.59 10.96
CA MET A 1 14.94 2.54 10.23
C MET A 1 13.48 2.11 10.27
N GLN A 2 12.59 3.05 10.28
CA GLN A 2 11.16 2.81 10.44
C GLN A 2 10.42 2.46 9.14
N GLY A 3 11.12 2.36 8.03
CA GLY A 3 10.49 2.12 6.76
C GLY A 3 9.66 3.32 6.27
N LEU A 4 8.68 3.07 5.41
CA LEU A 4 7.84 4.11 4.84
C LEU A 4 6.71 4.46 5.81
N SER A 5 7.06 5.12 6.93
CA SER A 5 6.12 5.40 8.01
C SER A 5 5.45 6.77 7.92
N SER A 6 5.93 7.66 7.06
CA SER A 6 5.41 9.02 6.94
C SER A 6 4.94 9.34 5.52
N TYR A 7 4.11 10.38 5.41
CA TYR A 7 3.70 10.91 4.10
C TYR A 7 4.91 11.22 3.21
N TYR A 8 5.94 11.85 3.77
CA TYR A 8 7.11 12.25 2.99
C TYR A 8 7.91 11.06 2.49
N SER A 9 8.07 10.03 3.30
CA SER A 9 8.79 8.82 2.87
C SER A 9 8.02 8.02 1.81
N LEU A 10 6.69 7.96 1.93
CA LEU A 10 5.84 7.34 0.90
C LEU A 10 5.96 8.09 -0.43
N LYS A 11 5.84 9.41 -0.38
CA LYS A 11 5.95 10.27 -1.56
C LYS A 11 7.31 10.12 -2.23
N GLU A 12 8.39 10.19 -1.45
CA GLU A 12 9.75 10.07 -1.99
C GLU A 12 9.96 8.73 -2.67
N CYS A 13 9.53 7.65 -2.04
CA CYS A 13 9.64 6.31 -2.61
C CYS A 13 8.92 6.20 -3.95
N PHE A 14 7.67 6.64 -4.00
CA PHE A 14 6.86 6.57 -5.21
C PHE A 14 7.49 7.37 -6.35
N GLU A 15 7.90 8.61 -6.07
CA GLU A 15 8.43 9.51 -7.10
C GLU A 15 9.80 9.07 -7.60
N LYS A 16 10.64 8.49 -6.74
CA LYS A 16 11.91 7.91 -7.16
C LYS A 16 11.75 6.71 -8.09
N LEU A 17 10.73 5.90 -7.86
CA LEU A 17 10.57 4.65 -8.59
C LEU A 17 9.73 4.80 -9.86
N THR A 18 8.93 5.84 -9.97
CA THR A 18 7.97 5.97 -11.06
C THR A 18 8.18 7.20 -11.94
N ASP A 19 8.86 8.24 -11.45
CA ASP A 19 8.92 9.55 -12.06
C ASP A 19 7.55 10.23 -12.23
N LEU A 20 6.52 9.73 -11.53
CA LEU A 20 5.19 10.30 -11.53
C LEU A 20 5.00 11.19 -10.31
N ASN A 21 4.06 12.13 -10.39
CA ASN A 21 3.71 12.98 -9.27
C ASN A 21 2.81 12.20 -8.29
N PHE A 22 3.29 11.99 -7.07
CA PHE A 22 2.60 11.22 -6.05
C PHE A 22 1.16 11.69 -5.83
N ASN A 23 0.96 13.00 -5.71
CA ASN A 23 -0.35 13.57 -5.37
C ASN A 23 -1.39 13.44 -6.48
N ASP A 24 -0.98 13.12 -7.71
CA ASP A 24 -1.91 12.86 -8.80
C ASP A 24 -2.55 11.47 -8.70
N TYR A 25 -1.93 10.56 -7.96
CA TYR A 25 -2.35 9.15 -7.90
C TYR A 25 -2.77 8.70 -6.51
N ILE A 26 -2.23 9.32 -5.45
CA ILE A 26 -2.34 8.80 -4.09
C ILE A 26 -2.73 9.92 -3.13
N THR A 27 -3.74 9.67 -2.32
CA THR A 27 -4.09 10.48 -1.16
C THR A 27 -3.71 9.71 0.10
N VAL A 28 -3.11 10.37 1.08
CA VAL A 28 -2.74 9.76 2.36
C VAL A 28 -3.66 10.33 3.45
N ILE A 29 -4.32 9.44 4.17
CA ILE A 29 -5.24 9.81 5.26
C ILE A 29 -4.78 9.11 6.54
N ASN A 30 -4.63 9.87 7.62
CA ASN A 30 -4.11 9.35 8.90
C ASN A 30 -5.18 8.68 9.75
N TYR A 31 -6.32 8.37 9.19
CA TYR A 31 -7.43 7.72 9.88
C TYR A 31 -8.17 6.79 8.92
N CYS A 32 -9.12 6.01 9.47
CA CYS A 32 -9.91 5.07 8.69
C CYS A 32 -11.39 5.35 8.88
N ASN A 33 -12.00 6.02 7.92
CA ASN A 33 -13.45 6.26 7.89
C ASN A 33 -13.92 6.44 6.45
N GLU A 34 -15.20 6.79 6.28
CA GLU A 34 -15.85 6.91 4.97
C GLU A 34 -15.24 7.95 4.04
N ASP A 35 -14.43 8.89 4.54
CA ASP A 35 -13.75 9.87 3.70
C ASP A 35 -12.85 9.21 2.67
N ILE A 36 -12.37 8.00 2.95
CA ILE A 36 -11.55 7.21 2.03
C ILE A 36 -12.27 7.00 0.70
N LEU A 37 -13.59 6.88 0.72
CA LEU A 37 -14.40 6.60 -0.46
C LEU A 37 -14.65 7.83 -1.32
N ASN A 38 -14.31 9.03 -0.84
CA ASN A 38 -14.62 10.30 -1.47
C ASN A 38 -13.39 11.05 -1.97
N THR A 39 -12.24 10.40 -2.07
CA THR A 39 -11.02 11.03 -2.59
C THR A 39 -11.08 11.15 -4.12
N LEU A 40 -10.33 12.12 -4.66
CA LEU A 40 -10.24 12.32 -6.10
C LEU A 40 -9.16 11.48 -6.77
N THR A 41 -8.25 10.91 -5.98
CA THR A 41 -7.17 10.07 -6.50
C THR A 41 -7.61 8.61 -6.57
N ARG A 42 -6.97 7.85 -7.46
CA ARG A 42 -7.27 6.43 -7.60
C ARG A 42 -6.98 5.66 -6.33
N PHE A 43 -5.82 5.87 -5.73
CA PHE A 43 -5.39 5.15 -4.54
C PHE A 43 -5.51 6.02 -3.29
N VAL A 44 -5.85 5.40 -2.18
CA VAL A 44 -5.81 6.02 -0.86
C VAL A 44 -4.98 5.12 0.05
N ILE A 45 -3.92 5.68 0.65
CA ILE A 45 -3.18 5.02 1.72
C ILE A 45 -3.74 5.58 3.02
N PHE A 46 -4.21 4.73 3.91
CA PHE A 46 -4.84 5.18 5.15
C PHE A 46 -4.36 4.37 6.34
N ASP A 47 -4.44 4.99 7.53
CA ASP A 47 -4.07 4.36 8.79
C ASP A 47 -5.25 3.56 9.33
N ARG A 48 -5.14 2.23 9.31
CA ARG A 48 -6.22 1.33 9.70
C ARG A 48 -6.50 1.37 11.20
N ILE A 49 -5.50 1.69 12.02
CA ILE A 49 -5.59 1.62 13.48
C ILE A 49 -5.92 2.97 14.11
N ASN A 50 -5.61 4.09 13.44
CA ASN A 50 -5.81 5.45 13.94
C ASN A 50 -5.04 5.73 15.23
N GLN A 51 -3.80 5.23 15.34
CA GLN A 51 -2.94 5.37 16.52
C GLN A 51 -1.55 5.85 16.11
N ASP A 52 -0.73 6.26 17.11
CA ASP A 52 0.66 6.70 16.88
C ASP A 52 1.50 5.63 16.18
N ILE A 53 1.25 4.36 16.53
CA ILE A 53 1.84 3.22 15.81
C ILE A 53 0.78 2.75 14.82
N GLY A 54 0.69 3.46 13.69
CA GLY A 54 -0.32 3.19 12.69
C GLY A 54 0.00 1.95 11.86
N HIS A 55 -0.98 1.57 11.08
CA HIS A 55 -0.85 0.48 10.13
C HIS A 55 -1.43 0.93 8.79
N TRP A 56 -0.56 1.07 7.77
CA TRP A 56 -0.95 1.51 6.45
C TRP A 56 -1.67 0.41 5.70
N CYS A 57 -2.81 0.77 5.11
CA CYS A 57 -3.55 -0.04 4.16
C CYS A 57 -3.81 0.79 2.91
N VAL A 58 -4.28 0.16 1.84
CA VAL A 58 -4.57 0.83 0.58
C VAL A 58 -5.96 0.50 0.09
N TYR A 59 -6.65 1.50 -0.45
CA TYR A 59 -7.85 1.30 -1.23
C TYR A 59 -7.63 1.78 -2.67
N ASP A 60 -7.93 0.91 -3.64
CA ASP A 60 -7.94 1.25 -5.07
C ASP A 60 -9.38 1.49 -5.49
N SER A 61 -9.74 2.76 -5.69
CA SER A 61 -11.12 3.13 -6.05
C SER A 61 -11.51 2.71 -7.46
N LYS A 62 -10.55 2.53 -8.35
CA LYS A 62 -10.83 2.15 -9.74
C LYS A 62 -11.42 0.75 -9.84
N TYR A 63 -10.87 -0.20 -9.09
CA TYR A 63 -11.30 -1.60 -9.12
C TYR A 63 -11.97 -2.04 -7.83
N LYS A 64 -12.16 -1.14 -6.86
CA LYS A 64 -12.74 -1.42 -5.53
C LYS A 64 -11.99 -2.53 -4.82
N LEU A 65 -10.67 -2.36 -4.73
CA LEU A 65 -9.78 -3.30 -4.04
C LEU A 65 -9.29 -2.71 -2.73
N TYR A 66 -9.40 -3.50 -1.67
CA TYR A 66 -8.90 -3.16 -0.35
C TYR A 66 -7.69 -4.05 -0.05
N TYR A 67 -6.58 -3.45 0.34
CA TYR A 67 -5.36 -4.20 0.67
C TYR A 67 -4.88 -3.87 2.06
N ASP A 68 -4.73 -4.90 2.89
CA ASP A 68 -4.11 -4.85 4.19
C ASP A 68 -2.95 -5.84 4.21
N PRO A 69 -1.70 -5.36 4.41
CA PRO A 69 -0.56 -6.28 4.51
C PRO A 69 -0.71 -7.37 5.56
N PHE A 70 -1.50 -7.14 6.62
CA PHE A 70 -1.81 -8.14 7.63
C PHE A 70 -2.96 -9.06 7.25
N GLY A 71 -3.71 -8.76 6.20
CA GLY A 71 -4.83 -9.59 5.75
C GLY A 71 -6.08 -9.50 6.61
N TYR A 72 -6.25 -8.44 7.40
CA TYR A 72 -7.47 -8.24 8.18
C TYR A 72 -8.63 -7.81 7.30
N LEU A 73 -9.84 -8.12 7.75
CA LEU A 73 -11.06 -7.76 7.03
C LEU A 73 -11.21 -6.24 6.89
N PRO A 74 -11.73 -5.76 5.74
CA PRO A 74 -12.04 -4.34 5.61
C PRO A 74 -13.18 -3.93 6.53
N PRO A 75 -13.22 -2.65 6.94
CA PRO A 75 -14.38 -2.10 7.63
C PRO A 75 -15.65 -2.21 6.80
N GLU A 76 -16.79 -2.29 7.47
CA GLU A 76 -18.10 -2.49 6.83
C GLU A 76 -18.47 -1.37 5.85
N PHE A 77 -18.01 -0.14 6.08
CA PHE A 77 -18.37 0.98 5.23
C PHE A 77 -17.85 0.85 3.80
N PHE A 78 -16.86 0.01 3.54
CA PHE A 78 -16.41 -0.28 2.18
C PHE A 78 -17.46 -1.01 1.34
N GLY A 79 -18.43 -1.64 2.00
CA GLY A 79 -19.50 -2.34 1.32
C GLY A 79 -19.14 -3.73 0.87
N GLN A 80 -20.13 -4.46 0.37
CA GLN A 80 -19.97 -5.85 -0.02
C GLN A 80 -19.31 -6.04 -1.38
N ALA A 81 -19.26 -4.99 -2.20
CA ALA A 81 -18.66 -5.07 -3.53
C ALA A 81 -17.13 -4.97 -3.50
N VAL A 82 -16.54 -4.60 -2.36
CA VAL A 82 -15.08 -4.50 -2.25
C VAL A 82 -14.45 -5.89 -2.27
N LEU A 83 -13.37 -6.03 -3.02
CA LEU A 83 -12.52 -7.22 -2.99
C LEU A 83 -11.32 -6.93 -2.09
N PHE A 84 -10.88 -7.93 -1.33
CA PHE A 84 -9.82 -7.73 -0.35
C PHE A 84 -8.92 -8.96 -0.28
N ASN A 85 -7.65 -8.74 0.11
CA ASN A 85 -6.73 -9.83 0.34
C ASN A 85 -7.05 -10.49 1.68
N THR A 86 -7.02 -11.83 1.70
CA THR A 86 -7.23 -12.63 2.91
C THR A 86 -5.93 -13.20 3.45
N ARG A 87 -4.86 -13.08 2.68
CA ARG A 87 -3.55 -13.63 3.01
C ARG A 87 -2.68 -12.57 3.65
N ARG A 88 -2.07 -12.89 4.77
CA ARG A 88 -1.06 -12.04 5.40
C ARG A 88 0.22 -12.07 4.57
N GLU A 89 0.66 -10.90 4.16
CA GLU A 89 1.93 -10.74 3.44
C GLU A 89 3.03 -10.22 4.38
N GLN A 90 2.66 -9.42 5.37
CA GLN A 90 3.60 -8.80 6.29
C GLN A 90 3.64 -9.59 7.61
N HIS A 91 4.86 -9.84 8.13
CA HIS A 91 5.03 -10.43 9.45
C HIS A 91 4.48 -9.47 10.52
N ILE A 92 3.82 -10.01 11.54
CA ILE A 92 3.15 -9.20 12.57
C ILE A 92 4.09 -8.26 13.32
N ASN A 93 5.36 -8.62 13.44
CA ASN A 93 6.37 -7.80 14.12
C ASN A 93 7.10 -6.86 13.16
N SER A 94 6.73 -6.84 11.88
CA SER A 94 7.36 -5.99 10.88
C SER A 94 6.74 -4.60 10.90
N SER A 95 7.57 -3.57 10.69
CA SER A 95 7.12 -2.19 10.49
C SER A 95 7.09 -1.79 9.01
N SER A 96 7.03 -2.76 8.11
CA SER A 96 7.19 -2.54 6.68
C SER A 96 5.87 -2.32 5.93
N CYS A 97 4.77 -2.00 6.61
CA CYS A 97 3.46 -1.85 5.96
C CYS A 97 3.47 -0.83 4.81
N GLY A 98 4.23 0.27 4.96
CA GLY A 98 4.35 1.26 3.89
C GLY A 98 4.98 0.71 2.63
N TYR A 99 6.01 -0.12 2.76
CA TYR A 99 6.65 -0.78 1.62
C TYR A 99 5.70 -1.76 0.93
N TYR A 100 4.96 -2.54 1.70
CA TYR A 100 3.98 -3.45 1.13
C TYR A 100 2.90 -2.70 0.37
N CYS A 101 2.36 -1.63 0.94
CA CYS A 101 1.37 -0.79 0.29
C CYS A 101 1.89 -0.19 -1.01
N MET A 102 3.11 0.33 -1.00
CA MET A 102 3.73 0.94 -2.16
C MET A 102 3.93 -0.07 -3.29
N LYS A 103 4.44 -1.24 -2.96
CA LYS A 103 4.62 -2.32 -3.95
C LYS A 103 3.29 -2.78 -4.52
N TRP A 104 2.28 -2.90 -3.68
CA TRP A 104 0.94 -3.28 -4.14
C TRP A 104 0.39 -2.27 -5.13
N ILE A 105 0.57 -0.98 -4.86
CA ILE A 105 0.16 0.09 -5.76
C ILE A 105 0.88 -0.03 -7.12
N PHE A 106 2.19 -0.24 -7.10
CA PHE A 106 2.96 -0.39 -8.34
C PHE A 106 2.46 -1.57 -9.18
N LEU A 107 2.19 -2.70 -8.53
CA LEU A 107 1.68 -3.88 -9.22
C LEU A 107 0.30 -3.61 -9.82
N ASN A 108 -0.57 -2.92 -9.09
CA ASN A 108 -1.91 -2.60 -9.57
C ASN A 108 -1.91 -1.54 -10.68
N MET A 109 -0.94 -0.66 -10.70
CA MET A 109 -0.75 0.27 -11.80
C MET A 109 -0.13 -0.40 -13.03
N ASN A 110 0.30 -1.64 -12.90
CA ASN A 110 1.08 -2.33 -13.93
C ASN A 110 2.31 -1.51 -14.35
N HIS A 111 2.93 -0.87 -13.37
CA HIS A 111 4.03 0.05 -13.63
C HIS A 111 5.37 -0.68 -13.50
N LYS A 112 6.27 -0.42 -14.45
CA LYS A 112 7.61 -1.00 -14.41
C LYS A 112 8.47 -0.23 -13.41
N LEU A 113 8.99 -0.92 -12.40
CA LEU A 113 9.84 -0.30 -11.39
C LEU A 113 11.18 0.14 -11.97
N ASP A 114 11.67 1.28 -11.47
CA ASP A 114 13.04 1.72 -11.72
C ASP A 114 14.00 0.86 -10.89
N THR A 115 14.71 -0.05 -11.54
CA THR A 115 15.59 -0.99 -10.88
C THR A 115 16.85 -0.35 -10.29
N SER A 116 17.18 0.86 -10.71
CA SER A 116 18.35 1.57 -10.16
C SER A 116 18.17 1.93 -8.68
N ASN A 117 16.91 2.06 -8.21
CA ASN A 117 16.58 2.36 -6.82
C ASN A 117 16.15 1.12 -6.03
N TYR A 118 16.27 -0.05 -6.61
CA TYR A 118 15.77 -1.29 -6.04
C TYR A 118 16.41 -1.63 -4.71
N LYS A 119 17.70 -1.36 -4.59
CA LYS A 119 18.46 -1.68 -3.38
C LYS A 119 17.97 -0.89 -2.16
N SER A 120 17.53 0.36 -2.36
CA SER A 120 16.99 1.17 -1.26
C SER A 120 15.73 0.57 -0.66
N LEU A 121 14.88 -0.05 -1.49
CA LEU A 121 13.70 -0.74 -0.98
C LEU A 121 14.09 -2.02 -0.23
N ASN A 122 15.07 -2.75 -0.74
CA ASN A 122 15.49 -4.00 -0.13
C ASN A 122 16.22 -3.81 1.20
N ASP A 123 16.85 -2.67 1.43
CA ASP A 123 17.50 -2.36 2.70
C ASP A 123 16.52 -2.34 3.86
N GLU A 124 15.22 -2.11 3.58
CA GLU A 124 14.19 -2.00 4.60
C GLU A 124 13.21 -3.17 4.60
N MET A 125 13.26 -3.97 3.56
CA MET A 125 12.38 -5.12 3.39
C MET A 125 13.23 -6.36 3.15
N ASN A 126 13.01 -7.41 3.91
CA ASN A 126 13.77 -8.64 3.69
C ASN A 126 13.29 -9.36 2.42
N GLU A 127 14.12 -10.28 1.93
CA GLU A 127 13.86 -11.01 0.71
C GLU A 127 12.55 -11.81 0.75
N TYR A 128 12.24 -12.38 1.91
CA TYR A 128 10.99 -13.14 2.09
C TYR A 128 9.76 -12.24 1.92
N GLU A 129 9.76 -11.07 2.53
CA GLU A 129 8.67 -10.11 2.38
C GLU A 129 8.51 -9.66 0.95
N TYR A 130 9.63 -9.38 0.28
CA TYR A 130 9.65 -8.97 -1.10
C TYR A 130 9.05 -10.03 -2.04
N ASN A 131 9.47 -11.29 -1.87
CA ASN A 131 8.98 -12.38 -2.70
C ASN A 131 7.48 -12.62 -2.50
N ASN A 132 7.00 -12.51 -1.27
CA ASN A 132 5.58 -12.62 -0.98
C ASN A 132 4.79 -11.50 -1.66
N LEU A 133 5.33 -10.31 -1.68
CA LEU A 133 4.69 -9.17 -2.32
C LEU A 133 4.59 -9.35 -3.84
N ILE A 134 5.64 -9.89 -4.47
CA ILE A 134 5.59 -10.22 -5.90
C ILE A 134 4.47 -11.20 -6.19
N ASN A 135 4.28 -12.21 -5.33
CA ASN A 135 3.23 -13.20 -5.51
C ASN A 135 1.83 -12.62 -5.36
N LEU A 136 1.68 -11.50 -4.68
CA LEU A 136 0.39 -10.85 -4.48
C LEU A 136 -0.28 -10.48 -5.81
N SER A 137 0.49 -10.09 -6.81
CA SER A 137 -0.05 -9.71 -8.13
C SER A 137 -0.86 -10.81 -8.79
N LYS A 138 -0.67 -12.07 -8.37
CA LYS A 138 -1.41 -13.21 -8.90
C LYS A 138 -2.86 -13.26 -8.42
N TYR A 139 -3.17 -12.59 -7.30
CA TYR A 139 -4.52 -12.56 -6.73
C TYR A 139 -5.35 -11.39 -7.24
N TYR A 140 -4.70 -10.38 -7.80
CA TYR A 140 -5.34 -9.16 -8.29
C TYR A 140 -4.89 -8.87 -9.72
N PRO A 141 -5.31 -9.70 -10.70
CA PRO A 141 -4.94 -9.44 -12.10
C PRO A 141 -5.56 -8.12 -12.56
N LEU A 142 -4.77 -7.34 -13.23
CA LEU A 142 -5.20 -6.04 -13.76
C LEU A 142 -6.05 -6.17 -15.02
#